data_ca5c8de409f413133ee741f723d6867f
#
_entry.id   ca5c8de409f413133ee741f723d6867f
#
_cell.length_a   1.000
_cell.length_b   1.000
_cell.length_c   1.000
_cell.angle_alpha   90.00
_cell.angle_beta   90.00
_cell.angle_gamma   90.00
#
_symmetry.space_group_name_H-M   'P 1'
#
loop_
_entity.id
_entity.type
_entity.pdbx_description
1 polymer ?
#
loop_
_entity_poly.entity_id
_entity_poly.type
_entity_poly.pdbx_seq_one_letter_code
_entity_poly.pdbx_strand_id
1 'polypeptide(L)'
;MFNLQSITTHFTTHGNLRKSQRTTLAALVWALIRHPVLGIAALGHSLAMAHTTTAKHAIKRVDRFLGNSGIDLEVACGDLMATVIGSAERVFLTLDWTDPKTKDGRFQTLSINVRAHGRAMPIAWMTVAKVNLKDHMRDYEEALCGRVARLLPDRCHPILLADRGFATGRFFRFLDGLGWDWIIRSKGNVGVQWQDRWLLLCELAKQRPLQ
;
A
#
# COMPACT_ATOMS: atom_id res chain seq x y z
N MET A 1 -8.23 -18.76 20.28
CA MET A 1 -9.46 -18.24 19.60
C MET A 1 -9.27 -16.75 19.35
N PHE A 2 -9.43 -16.30 18.12
CA PHE A 2 -9.27 -14.88 17.76
C PHE A 2 -10.50 -14.10 18.25
N ASN A 3 -10.32 -13.08 19.07
CA ASN A 3 -11.41 -12.30 19.65
C ASN A 3 -11.04 -10.80 19.74
N LEU A 4 -12.00 -9.95 20.09
CA LEU A 4 -11.81 -8.51 20.20
C LEU A 4 -10.69 -8.15 21.20
N GLN A 5 -10.55 -8.91 22.27
CA GLN A 5 -9.52 -8.66 23.27
C GLN A 5 -8.11 -8.93 22.74
N SER A 6 -7.92 -10.01 21.97
CA SER A 6 -6.64 -10.29 21.29
C SER A 6 -6.23 -9.16 20.36
N ILE A 7 -7.18 -8.60 19.60
CA ILE A 7 -6.95 -7.47 18.70
C ILE A 7 -6.59 -6.20 19.50
N THR A 8 -7.32 -5.94 20.58
CA THR A 8 -7.07 -4.78 21.45
C THR A 8 -5.69 -4.86 22.09
N THR A 9 -5.29 -6.05 22.57
CA THR A 9 -3.96 -6.29 23.14
C THR A 9 -2.87 -6.07 22.10
N HIS A 10 -3.04 -6.57 20.86
CA HIS A 10 -2.09 -6.34 19.77
C HIS A 10 -1.86 -4.85 19.53
N PHE A 11 -2.91 -4.03 19.42
CA PHE A 11 -2.77 -2.58 19.25
C PHE A 11 -2.30 -1.84 20.52
N THR A 12 -2.25 -2.51 21.66
CA THR A 12 -1.67 -1.93 22.89
C THR A 12 -0.15 -2.07 22.90
N THR A 13 0.36 -3.16 22.36
CA THR A 13 1.80 -3.47 22.28
C THR A 13 2.46 -2.87 21.03
N HIS A 14 1.67 -2.57 19.98
CA HIS A 14 2.18 -2.07 18.72
C HIS A 14 1.41 -0.80 18.31
N GLY A 15 2.13 0.26 18.02
CA GLY A 15 1.56 1.49 17.48
C GLY A 15 1.38 2.63 18.49
N ASN A 16 1.46 3.83 17.96
CA ASN A 16 1.48 5.10 18.71
C ASN A 16 0.06 5.73 18.89
N LEU A 17 -0.98 4.89 18.92
CA LEU A 17 -2.35 5.32 19.04
C LEU A 17 -2.76 5.58 20.50
N ARG A 18 -3.55 6.62 20.75
CA ARG A 18 -4.17 6.87 22.07
C ARG A 18 -5.16 5.74 22.41
N LYS A 19 -5.42 5.51 23.70
CA LYS A 19 -6.32 4.45 24.19
C LYS A 19 -7.66 4.42 23.45
N SER A 20 -8.32 5.57 23.28
CA SER A 20 -9.62 5.66 22.56
C SER A 20 -9.53 5.29 21.08
N GLN A 21 -8.41 5.66 20.42
CA GLN A 21 -8.15 5.33 19.03
C GLN A 21 -7.92 3.83 18.87
N ARG A 22 -7.08 3.22 19.72
CA ARG A 22 -6.83 1.76 19.76
C ARG A 22 -8.11 0.97 19.94
N THR A 23 -8.93 1.36 20.93
CA THR A 23 -10.22 0.69 21.18
C THR A 23 -11.16 0.80 19.98
N THR A 24 -11.16 1.93 19.28
CA THR A 24 -12.01 2.11 18.09
C THR A 24 -11.46 1.29 16.92
N LEU A 25 -10.14 1.32 16.67
CA LEU A 25 -9.52 0.53 15.62
C LEU A 25 -9.73 -0.98 15.84
N ALA A 26 -9.52 -1.48 17.05
CA ALA A 26 -9.77 -2.88 17.39
C ALA A 26 -11.21 -3.30 17.11
N ALA A 27 -12.16 -2.45 17.48
CA ALA A 27 -13.58 -2.70 17.23
C ALA A 27 -13.93 -2.66 15.73
N LEU A 28 -13.30 -1.76 14.95
CA LEU A 28 -13.46 -1.71 13.49
C LEU A 28 -12.88 -2.95 12.81
N VAL A 29 -11.68 -3.38 13.21
CA VAL A 29 -11.06 -4.62 12.69
C VAL A 29 -11.94 -5.83 13.01
N TRP A 30 -12.45 -5.92 14.24
CA TRP A 30 -13.35 -6.99 14.63
C TRP A 30 -14.65 -6.99 13.83
N ALA A 31 -15.23 -5.80 13.59
CA ALA A 31 -16.43 -5.65 12.77
C ALA A 31 -16.19 -6.12 11.33
N LEU A 32 -15.04 -5.77 10.73
CA LEU A 32 -14.66 -6.19 9.38
C LEU A 32 -14.40 -7.70 9.26
N ILE A 33 -13.84 -8.33 10.29
CA ILE A 33 -13.64 -9.79 10.30
C ILE A 33 -15.00 -10.51 10.28
N ARG A 34 -16.00 -9.98 10.98
CA ARG A 34 -17.34 -10.59 11.06
C ARG A 34 -18.22 -10.25 9.86
N HIS A 35 -18.12 -9.04 9.37
CA HIS A 35 -18.93 -8.50 8.27
C HIS A 35 -18.04 -7.66 7.37
N PRO A 36 -17.43 -8.25 6.32
CA PRO A 36 -16.42 -7.61 5.48
C PRO A 36 -17.04 -6.60 4.49
N VAL A 37 -17.78 -5.62 5.02
CA VAL A 37 -18.40 -4.55 4.24
C VAL A 37 -17.74 -3.22 4.60
N LEU A 38 -17.04 -2.63 3.63
CA LEU A 38 -16.41 -1.33 3.77
C LEU A 38 -17.43 -0.21 3.51
N GLY A 39 -17.80 0.50 4.56
CA GLY A 39 -18.67 1.66 4.49
C GLY A 39 -18.94 2.20 5.88
N ILE A 40 -18.94 3.53 6.06
CA ILE A 40 -19.09 4.17 7.38
C ILE A 40 -20.37 3.69 8.08
N ALA A 41 -21.49 3.63 7.35
CA ALA A 41 -22.76 3.17 7.90
C ALA A 41 -22.72 1.67 8.26
N ALA A 42 -22.21 0.82 7.35
CA ALA A 42 -22.11 -0.63 7.58
C ALA A 42 -21.23 -0.96 8.79
N LEU A 43 -20.05 -0.33 8.86
CA LEU A 43 -19.13 -0.44 10.01
C LEU A 43 -19.79 0.05 11.30
N GLY A 44 -20.52 1.16 11.24
CA GLY A 44 -21.25 1.70 12.38
C GLY A 44 -22.36 0.74 12.88
N HIS A 45 -23.13 0.13 11.99
CA HIS A 45 -24.11 -0.89 12.36
C HIS A 45 -23.45 -2.12 12.99
N SER A 46 -22.36 -2.62 12.41
CA SER A 46 -21.59 -3.75 12.97
C SER A 46 -21.05 -3.44 14.36
N LEU A 47 -20.56 -2.22 14.58
CA LEU A 47 -20.13 -1.75 15.91
C LEU A 47 -21.29 -1.65 16.91
N ALA A 48 -22.45 -1.18 16.49
CA ALA A 48 -23.62 -1.06 17.37
C ALA A 48 -24.09 -2.44 17.84
N MET A 49 -24.01 -3.46 16.97
CA MET A 49 -24.34 -4.86 17.33
C MET A 49 -23.33 -5.46 18.32
N ALA A 50 -22.07 -5.06 18.25
CA ALA A 50 -21.02 -5.57 19.14
C ALA A 50 -20.94 -4.85 20.49
N HIS A 51 -21.49 -3.64 20.58
CA HIS A 51 -21.48 -2.81 21.76
C HIS A 51 -22.89 -2.29 22.02
N THR A 52 -23.30 -2.17 23.30
CA THR A 52 -24.59 -1.62 23.71
C THR A 52 -24.70 -0.11 23.42
N THR A 53 -24.63 0.27 22.14
CA THR A 53 -24.73 1.66 21.68
C THR A 53 -25.71 1.77 20.51
N THR A 54 -26.26 2.96 20.29
CA THR A 54 -27.15 3.18 19.14
C THR A 54 -26.36 3.22 17.83
N ALA A 55 -26.96 2.76 16.73
CA ALA A 55 -26.37 2.80 15.40
C ALA A 55 -25.89 4.22 15.02
N LYS A 56 -26.68 5.25 15.37
CA LYS A 56 -26.32 6.66 15.13
C LYS A 56 -25.00 7.06 15.81
N HIS A 57 -24.78 6.67 17.04
CA HIS A 57 -23.55 6.98 17.79
C HIS A 57 -22.37 6.17 17.25
N ALA A 58 -22.59 4.90 16.90
CA ALA A 58 -21.57 4.05 16.31
C ALA A 58 -21.11 4.57 14.94
N ILE A 59 -22.03 4.97 14.06
CA ILE A 59 -21.72 5.57 12.74
C ILE A 59 -20.88 6.85 12.93
N LYS A 60 -21.28 7.76 13.82
CA LYS A 60 -20.51 8.96 14.14
C LYS A 60 -19.14 8.65 14.73
N ARG A 61 -18.99 7.57 15.48
CA ARG A 61 -17.70 7.13 16.03
C ARG A 61 -16.77 6.67 14.91
N VAL A 62 -17.27 5.92 13.93
CA VAL A 62 -16.52 5.50 12.74
C VAL A 62 -16.06 6.72 11.94
N ASP A 63 -16.98 7.61 11.61
CA ASP A 63 -16.73 8.82 10.85
C ASP A 63 -15.65 9.69 11.51
N ARG A 64 -15.76 9.97 12.81
CA ARG A 64 -14.75 10.71 13.57
C ARG A 64 -13.40 10.03 13.63
N PHE A 65 -13.38 8.69 13.68
CA PHE A 65 -12.12 7.94 13.70
C PHE A 65 -11.41 8.04 12.36
N LEU A 66 -12.13 7.86 11.25
CA LEU A 66 -11.57 7.95 9.90
C LEU A 66 -11.15 9.36 9.51
N GLY A 67 -11.87 10.39 10.00
CA GLY A 67 -11.53 11.80 9.80
C GLY A 67 -10.53 12.39 10.81
N ASN A 68 -9.91 11.55 11.65
CA ASN A 68 -9.03 12.04 12.71
C ASN A 68 -7.62 12.32 12.20
N SER A 69 -7.31 13.58 11.93
CA SER A 69 -5.99 14.05 11.50
C SER A 69 -4.88 13.86 12.56
N GLY A 70 -5.23 13.56 13.81
CA GLY A 70 -4.26 13.25 14.87
C GLY A 70 -3.77 11.79 14.88
N ILE A 71 -4.15 10.99 13.87
CA ILE A 71 -3.60 9.66 13.64
C ILE A 71 -2.44 9.80 12.67
N ASP A 72 -1.24 9.50 13.14
CA ASP A 72 -0.05 9.48 12.30
C ASP A 72 -0.05 8.22 11.43
N LEU A 73 -0.37 8.42 10.14
CA LEU A 73 -0.42 7.33 9.18
C LEU A 73 0.98 6.83 8.80
N GLU A 74 2.02 7.63 8.92
CA GLU A 74 3.39 7.18 8.65
C GLU A 74 3.85 6.17 9.69
N VAL A 75 3.63 6.49 10.96
CA VAL A 75 3.93 5.55 12.06
C VAL A 75 3.10 4.27 11.91
N ALA A 76 1.80 4.39 11.63
CA ALA A 76 0.93 3.22 11.45
C ALA A 76 1.37 2.34 10.25
N CYS A 77 1.80 2.95 9.15
CA CYS A 77 2.35 2.22 8.00
C CYS A 77 3.70 1.57 8.33
N GLY A 78 4.58 2.24 9.07
CA GLY A 78 5.86 1.69 9.53
C GLY A 78 5.66 0.45 10.40
N ASP A 79 4.77 0.50 11.37
CA ASP A 79 4.41 -0.64 12.24
C ASP A 79 3.83 -1.81 11.42
N LEU A 80 2.96 -1.52 10.45
CA LEU A 80 2.41 -2.52 9.55
C LEU A 80 3.52 -3.16 8.70
N MET A 81 4.41 -2.36 8.11
CA MET A 81 5.55 -2.85 7.34
C MET A 81 6.45 -3.74 8.17
N ALA A 82 6.83 -3.32 9.37
CA ALA A 82 7.65 -4.11 10.27
C ALA A 82 7.00 -5.46 10.60
N THR A 83 5.70 -5.47 10.82
CA THR A 83 4.93 -6.69 11.11
C THR A 83 4.86 -7.63 9.90
N VAL A 84 4.59 -7.11 8.71
CA VAL A 84 4.39 -7.92 7.49
C VAL A 84 5.71 -8.44 6.94
N ILE A 85 6.76 -7.62 6.98
CA ILE A 85 8.10 -7.96 6.50
C ILE A 85 8.82 -8.89 7.47
N GLY A 86 8.60 -8.71 8.78
CA GLY A 86 9.23 -9.51 9.82
C GLY A 86 10.76 -9.44 9.73
N SER A 87 11.43 -10.60 9.65
CA SER A 87 12.90 -10.72 9.55
C SER A 87 13.42 -10.85 8.12
N ALA A 88 12.58 -10.67 7.10
CA ALA A 88 13.00 -10.84 5.72
C ALA A 88 14.06 -9.80 5.31
N GLU A 89 15.16 -10.28 4.72
CA GLU A 89 16.21 -9.42 4.16
C GLU A 89 15.90 -8.97 2.73
N ARG A 90 15.16 -9.77 1.96
CA ARG A 90 14.68 -9.43 0.62
C ARG A 90 13.17 -9.42 0.60
N VAL A 91 12.58 -8.36 0.06
CA VAL A 91 11.14 -8.21 -0.04
C VAL A 91 10.71 -7.84 -1.45
N PHE A 92 9.72 -8.54 -1.96
CA PHE A 92 9.11 -8.19 -3.23
C PHE A 92 7.96 -7.22 -2.99
N LEU A 93 8.11 -6.03 -3.56
CA LEU A 93 7.11 -4.97 -3.55
C LEU A 93 6.40 -4.93 -4.89
N THR A 94 5.10 -4.75 -4.92
CA THR A 94 4.35 -4.48 -6.15
C THR A 94 3.81 -3.06 -6.12
N LEU A 95 3.96 -2.34 -7.21
CA LEU A 95 3.43 -0.99 -7.41
C LEU A 95 2.33 -1.03 -8.47
N ASP A 96 1.15 -0.53 -8.13
CA ASP A 96 0.02 -0.54 -9.05
C ASP A 96 -0.94 0.62 -8.85
N TRP A 97 -1.51 1.12 -9.97
CA TRP A 97 -2.61 2.06 -10.00
C TRP A 97 -3.92 1.31 -10.14
N THR A 98 -4.79 1.45 -9.17
CA THR A 98 -6.11 0.82 -9.15
C THR A 98 -7.22 1.87 -9.19
N ASP A 99 -8.24 1.63 -9.97
CA ASP A 99 -9.46 2.44 -9.95
C ASP A 99 -10.35 1.97 -8.79
N PRO A 100 -10.47 2.75 -7.68
CA PRO A 100 -11.42 2.41 -6.64
C PRO A 100 -12.81 2.60 -7.23
N LYS A 101 -13.55 1.56 -7.47
CA LYS A 101 -14.89 1.53 -8.11
C LYS A 101 -15.88 2.47 -7.39
N THR A 102 -15.55 3.75 -7.34
CA THR A 102 -16.44 4.82 -6.84
C THR A 102 -17.50 5.13 -7.92
N LYS A 103 -18.70 5.47 -7.47
CA LYS A 103 -19.83 5.75 -8.42
C LYS A 103 -19.51 6.81 -9.46
N ASP A 104 -18.61 7.75 -9.13
CA ASP A 104 -18.25 8.89 -9.99
C ASP A 104 -16.91 8.70 -10.72
N GLY A 105 -16.16 7.63 -10.43
CA GLY A 105 -14.89 7.32 -11.11
C GLY A 105 -13.81 8.40 -11.02
N ARG A 106 -13.92 9.35 -10.08
CA ARG A 106 -13.06 10.55 -10.00
C ARG A 106 -11.69 10.32 -9.39
N PHE A 107 -11.44 9.16 -8.81
CA PHE A 107 -10.21 8.89 -8.08
C PHE A 107 -9.44 7.71 -8.67
N GLN A 108 -8.13 7.70 -8.45
CA GLN A 108 -7.27 6.53 -8.59
C GLN A 108 -6.47 6.34 -7.31
N THR A 109 -6.18 5.09 -6.97
CA THR A 109 -5.36 4.72 -5.83
C THR A 109 -4.07 4.08 -6.31
N LEU A 110 -2.95 4.68 -5.96
CA LEU A 110 -1.63 4.08 -6.09
C LEU A 110 -1.34 3.30 -4.81
N SER A 111 -0.92 2.06 -4.93
CA SER A 111 -0.57 1.22 -3.77
C SER A 111 0.77 0.53 -3.96
N ILE A 112 1.51 0.41 -2.85
CA ILE A 112 2.64 -0.50 -2.73
C ILE A 112 2.21 -1.65 -1.82
N ASN A 113 2.40 -2.87 -2.31
CA ASN A 113 2.03 -4.08 -1.59
C ASN A 113 3.26 -4.97 -1.41
N VAL A 114 3.37 -5.63 -0.26
CA VAL A 114 4.35 -6.70 -0.02
C VAL A 114 3.72 -8.04 -0.38
N ARG A 115 4.47 -8.89 -1.05
CA ARG A 115 4.08 -10.28 -1.24
C ARG A 115 4.38 -11.09 0.02
N ALA A 116 3.36 -11.41 0.79
CA ALA A 116 3.46 -12.22 2.00
C ALA A 116 2.42 -13.33 1.98
N HIS A 117 2.80 -14.55 2.36
CA HIS A 117 1.90 -15.71 2.48
C HIS A 117 1.06 -15.99 1.21
N GLY A 118 1.62 -15.78 0.02
CA GLY A 118 0.93 -15.98 -1.26
C GLY A 118 -0.08 -14.88 -1.63
N ARG A 119 -0.11 -13.77 -0.89
CA ARG A 119 -0.99 -12.62 -1.14
C ARG A 119 -0.18 -11.33 -1.28
N ALA A 120 -0.75 -10.36 -1.99
CA ALA A 120 -0.28 -8.98 -1.98
C ALA A 120 -0.96 -8.25 -0.82
N MET A 121 -0.17 -7.79 0.16
CA MET A 121 -0.66 -7.05 1.33
C MET A 121 -0.28 -5.58 1.18
N PRO A 122 -1.25 -4.66 1.12
CA PRO A 122 -0.96 -3.24 1.00
C PRO A 122 -0.25 -2.73 2.26
N ILE A 123 0.90 -2.08 2.06
CA ILE A 123 1.71 -1.48 3.13
C ILE A 123 1.72 0.05 3.08
N ALA A 124 1.49 0.60 1.90
CA ALA A 124 1.34 2.03 1.70
C ALA A 124 0.46 2.30 0.49
N TRP A 125 -0.32 3.38 0.55
CA TRP A 125 -1.17 3.81 -0.56
C TRP A 125 -1.44 5.31 -0.50
N MET A 126 -1.86 5.85 -1.64
CA MET A 126 -2.44 7.19 -1.73
C MET A 126 -3.58 7.18 -2.76
N THR A 127 -4.62 7.93 -2.47
CA THR A 127 -5.75 8.13 -3.38
C THR A 127 -5.69 9.56 -3.92
N VAL A 128 -5.71 9.68 -5.24
CA VAL A 128 -5.53 10.96 -5.94
C VAL A 128 -6.73 11.20 -6.87
N ALA A 129 -7.21 12.43 -6.91
CA ALA A 129 -8.23 12.81 -7.90
C ALA A 129 -7.63 12.76 -9.32
N LYS A 130 -8.33 12.14 -10.27
CA LYS A 130 -7.85 11.97 -11.66
C LYS A 130 -7.45 13.29 -12.33
N VAL A 131 -8.15 14.38 -11.99
CA VAL A 131 -7.80 15.71 -12.49
C VAL A 131 -6.38 16.16 -12.11
N ASN A 132 -5.86 15.69 -11.00
CA ASN A 132 -4.51 16.00 -10.52
C ASN A 132 -3.43 15.06 -11.06
N LEU A 133 -3.81 13.99 -11.77
CA LEU A 133 -2.85 12.99 -12.28
C LEU A 133 -2.22 13.41 -13.60
N LYS A 134 -2.89 14.27 -14.37
CA LYS A 134 -2.37 14.72 -15.65
C LYS A 134 -1.00 15.37 -15.43
N ASP A 135 0.01 14.87 -16.14
CA ASP A 135 1.41 15.31 -16.11
C ASP A 135 2.15 15.11 -14.77
N HIS A 136 1.45 14.71 -13.69
CA HIS A 136 2.01 14.53 -12.34
C HIS A 136 2.04 13.09 -11.84
N MET A 137 1.64 12.12 -12.67
CA MET A 137 1.54 10.72 -12.26
C MET A 137 2.86 10.18 -11.68
N ARG A 138 4.00 10.57 -12.31
CA ARG A 138 5.34 10.17 -11.85
C ARG A 138 5.72 10.77 -10.50
N ASP A 139 5.29 11.99 -10.23
CA ASP A 139 5.58 12.65 -8.96
C ASP A 139 4.93 11.89 -7.79
N TYR A 140 3.71 11.39 -7.98
CA TYR A 140 3.03 10.54 -6.98
C TYR A 140 3.70 9.17 -6.82
N GLU A 141 4.17 8.56 -7.91
CA GLU A 141 4.88 7.28 -7.88
C GLU A 141 6.20 7.40 -7.12
N GLU A 142 6.99 8.41 -7.42
CA GLU A 142 8.24 8.71 -6.74
C GLU A 142 8.00 9.08 -5.25
N ALA A 143 6.97 9.88 -4.96
CA ALA A 143 6.63 10.25 -3.60
C ALA A 143 6.23 9.03 -2.75
N LEU A 144 5.42 8.11 -3.29
CA LEU A 144 5.02 6.91 -2.56
C LEU A 144 6.20 5.96 -2.34
N CYS A 145 7.04 5.73 -3.36
CA CYS A 145 8.24 4.90 -3.24
C CYS A 145 9.23 5.51 -2.23
N GLY A 146 9.48 6.82 -2.31
CA GLY A 146 10.35 7.53 -1.36
C GLY A 146 9.82 7.47 0.08
N ARG A 147 8.49 7.53 0.28
CA ARG A 147 7.87 7.32 1.59
C ARG A 147 8.12 5.90 2.11
N VAL A 148 7.92 4.89 1.28
CA VAL A 148 8.17 3.50 1.67
C VAL A 148 9.64 3.27 1.98
N ALA A 149 10.57 3.84 1.19
CA ALA A 149 12.00 3.73 1.42
C ALA A 149 12.42 4.21 2.82
N ARG A 150 11.80 5.30 3.32
CA ARG A 150 12.07 5.82 4.67
C ARG A 150 11.52 4.95 5.81
N LEU A 151 10.54 4.12 5.52
CA LEU A 151 9.83 3.30 6.51
C LEU A 151 10.28 1.84 6.50
N LEU A 152 10.97 1.40 5.44
CA LEU A 152 11.52 0.05 5.37
C LEU A 152 12.63 -0.12 6.40
N PRO A 153 12.72 -1.30 7.05
CA PRO A 153 13.86 -1.62 7.90
C PRO A 153 15.18 -1.57 7.10
N ASP A 154 16.24 -0.99 7.69
CA ASP A 154 17.56 -0.83 7.03
C ASP A 154 18.15 -2.13 6.47
N ARG A 155 17.83 -3.27 7.10
CA ARG A 155 18.25 -4.60 6.64
C ARG A 155 17.55 -5.10 5.39
N CYS A 156 16.44 -4.46 5.01
CA CYS A 156 15.63 -4.92 3.88
C CYS A 156 16.16 -4.41 2.56
N HIS A 157 16.35 -5.32 1.62
CA HIS A 157 16.64 -5.02 0.22
C HIS A 157 15.36 -5.22 -0.61
N PRO A 158 14.70 -4.16 -1.04
CA PRO A 158 13.45 -4.26 -1.79
C PRO A 158 13.71 -4.53 -3.28
N ILE A 159 12.85 -5.36 -3.86
CA ILE A 159 12.78 -5.63 -5.29
C ILE A 159 11.39 -5.18 -5.77
N LEU A 160 11.34 -4.08 -6.52
CA LEU A 160 10.08 -3.53 -7.01
C LEU A 160 9.60 -4.25 -8.26
N LEU A 161 8.38 -4.74 -8.23
CA LEU A 161 7.68 -5.31 -9.37
C LEU A 161 6.62 -4.33 -9.87
N ALA A 162 6.65 -3.96 -11.15
CA ALA A 162 5.63 -3.09 -11.71
C ALA A 162 5.33 -3.43 -13.18
N ASP A 163 4.19 -2.94 -13.65
CA ASP A 163 3.78 -3.14 -15.03
C ASP A 163 4.50 -2.17 -15.99
N ARG A 164 4.22 -2.32 -17.28
CA ARG A 164 4.82 -1.49 -18.35
C ARG A 164 4.45 0.00 -18.26
N GLY A 165 3.41 0.35 -17.50
CA GLY A 165 3.01 1.73 -17.30
C GLY A 165 4.07 2.52 -16.55
N PHE A 166 4.88 1.87 -15.71
CA PHE A 166 5.95 2.46 -14.93
C PHE A 166 7.31 2.48 -15.65
N ALA A 167 7.44 1.85 -16.82
CA ALA A 167 8.71 1.71 -17.55
C ALA A 167 9.15 3.02 -18.19
N THR A 168 9.78 3.90 -17.43
CA THR A 168 10.37 5.16 -17.92
C THR A 168 11.78 5.35 -17.37
N GLY A 169 12.67 5.94 -18.17
CA GLY A 169 14.05 6.21 -17.76
C GLY A 169 14.16 7.13 -16.52
N ARG A 170 13.17 8.03 -16.30
CA ARG A 170 13.09 8.84 -15.08
C ARG A 170 12.88 7.95 -13.86
N PHE A 171 11.90 7.04 -13.93
CA PHE A 171 11.55 6.19 -12.81
C PHE A 171 12.63 5.16 -12.48
N PHE A 172 13.31 4.61 -13.50
CA PHE A 172 14.45 3.71 -13.30
C PHE A 172 15.58 4.41 -12.53
N ARG A 173 16.01 5.61 -12.97
CA ARG A 173 17.03 6.38 -12.25
C ARG A 173 16.63 6.74 -10.84
N PHE A 174 15.35 6.99 -10.60
CA PHE A 174 14.84 7.25 -9.27
C PHE A 174 14.97 6.01 -8.37
N LEU A 175 14.60 4.83 -8.85
CA LEU A 175 14.73 3.56 -8.11
C LEU A 175 16.19 3.20 -7.85
N ASP A 176 17.07 3.39 -8.85
CA ASP A 176 18.52 3.22 -8.69
C ASP A 176 19.07 4.17 -7.60
N GLY A 177 18.58 5.41 -7.56
CA GLY A 177 18.91 6.39 -6.52
C GLY A 177 18.44 6.00 -5.10
N LEU A 178 17.40 5.19 -4.98
CA LEU A 178 16.96 4.59 -3.72
C LEU A 178 17.76 3.34 -3.34
N GLY A 179 18.60 2.82 -4.23
CA GLY A 179 19.27 1.54 -4.05
C GLY A 179 18.34 0.32 -4.14
N TRP A 180 17.22 0.44 -4.84
CA TRP A 180 16.25 -0.63 -5.01
C TRP A 180 16.54 -1.43 -6.27
N ASP A 181 16.44 -2.76 -6.17
CA ASP A 181 16.30 -3.60 -7.36
C ASP A 181 14.88 -3.49 -7.93
N TRP A 182 14.74 -3.69 -9.23
CA TRP A 182 13.43 -3.62 -9.85
C TRP A 182 13.29 -4.59 -11.03
N ILE A 183 12.08 -5.09 -11.22
CA ILE A 183 11.64 -5.88 -12.38
C ILE A 183 10.39 -5.23 -12.92
N ILE A 184 10.54 -4.47 -14.00
CA ILE A 184 9.44 -3.71 -14.60
C ILE A 184 9.21 -4.23 -16.02
N ARG A 185 7.97 -4.64 -16.29
CA ARG A 185 7.58 -5.06 -17.63
C ARG A 185 7.77 -3.91 -18.62
N SER A 186 8.44 -4.16 -19.71
CA SER A 186 8.64 -3.15 -20.76
C SER A 186 8.02 -3.55 -22.09
N LYS A 187 7.79 -2.57 -22.96
CA LYS A 187 7.41 -2.83 -24.35
C LYS A 187 8.65 -3.29 -25.12
N GLY A 188 8.47 -4.23 -26.06
CA GLY A 188 9.57 -4.74 -26.87
C GLY A 188 10.25 -3.70 -27.77
N ASN A 189 9.57 -2.60 -28.08
CA ASN A 189 10.08 -1.50 -28.89
C ASN A 189 10.82 -0.39 -28.09
N VAL A 190 11.16 -0.66 -26.83
CA VAL A 190 11.99 0.25 -26.04
C VAL A 190 13.45 0.07 -26.45
N GLY A 191 14.13 1.18 -26.75
CA GLY A 191 15.58 1.19 -27.00
C GLY A 191 16.34 1.02 -25.68
N VAL A 192 17.30 0.13 -25.67
CA VAL A 192 18.20 -0.11 -24.54
C VAL A 192 19.65 -0.06 -25.01
N GLN A 193 20.54 0.48 -24.19
CA GLN A 193 21.97 0.43 -24.45
C GLN A 193 22.51 -0.86 -23.81
N TRP A 194 23.11 -1.70 -24.66
CA TRP A 194 23.73 -2.96 -24.23
C TRP A 194 25.10 -3.11 -24.92
N GLN A 195 26.16 -3.26 -24.14
CA GLN A 195 27.53 -3.42 -24.68
C GLN A 195 27.86 -2.35 -25.73
N ASP A 196 27.62 -1.07 -25.38
CA ASP A 196 27.84 0.11 -26.23
C ASP A 196 27.02 0.17 -27.53
N ARG A 197 26.02 -0.67 -27.68
CA ARG A 197 25.07 -0.67 -28.82
C ARG A 197 23.66 -0.34 -28.35
N TRP A 198 22.99 0.48 -29.16
CA TRP A 198 21.55 0.68 -29.02
C TRP A 198 20.80 -0.43 -29.72
N LEU A 199 19.98 -1.18 -28.99
CA LEU A 199 19.16 -2.27 -29.49
C LEU A 199 17.73 -2.11 -29.00
N LEU A 200 16.77 -2.66 -29.73
CA LEU A 200 15.43 -2.81 -29.21
C LEU A 200 15.41 -3.96 -28.17
N LEU A 201 14.63 -3.78 -27.12
CA LEU A 201 14.51 -4.78 -26.06
C LEU A 201 14.05 -6.16 -26.60
N CYS A 202 13.18 -6.18 -27.62
CA CYS A 202 12.77 -7.42 -28.30
C CYS A 202 13.90 -8.11 -29.06
N GLU A 203 14.89 -7.36 -29.59
CA GLU A 203 16.05 -7.91 -30.27
C GLU A 203 17.03 -8.51 -29.26
N LEU A 204 17.25 -7.80 -28.15
CA LEU A 204 18.07 -8.29 -27.05
C LEU A 204 17.49 -9.60 -26.45
N ALA A 205 16.16 -9.65 -26.25
CA ALA A 205 15.49 -10.83 -25.74
C ALA A 205 15.60 -12.06 -26.66
N LYS A 206 15.64 -11.87 -28.00
CA LYS A 206 15.86 -12.95 -28.96
C LYS A 206 17.29 -13.50 -28.92
N GLN A 207 18.26 -12.64 -28.59
CA GLN A 207 19.67 -13.05 -28.49
C GLN A 207 19.96 -13.83 -27.20
N ARG A 208 19.12 -13.72 -26.19
CA ARG A 208 19.24 -14.43 -24.92
C ARG A 208 17.89 -15.08 -24.57
N PRO A 209 17.57 -16.24 -25.14
CA PRO A 209 16.41 -16.99 -24.69
C PRO A 209 16.56 -17.32 -23.20
N LEU A 210 15.49 -17.13 -22.45
CA LEU A 210 15.41 -17.54 -21.03
C LEU A 210 15.69 -19.04 -20.96
N GLN A 211 16.72 -19.42 -20.20
CA GLN A 211 16.97 -20.81 -19.80
C GLN A 211 16.02 -21.19 -18.69
#